data_411718434974fea5492ca39972a6762d
#
_entry.id   411718434974fea5492ca39972a6762d
#
_cell.length_a   1.000
_cell.length_b   1.000
_cell.length_c   1.000
_cell.angle_alpha   90.00
_cell.angle_beta   90.00
_cell.angle_gamma   90.00
#
_symmetry.space_group_name_H-M   'P 1'
#
loop_
_entity.id
_entity.type
_entity.pdbx_description
1 polymer ?
#
loop_
_entity_poly.entity_id
_entity_poly.type
_entity_poly.pdbx_seq_one_letter_code
_entity_poly.pdbx_strand_id
1 'polypeptide(L)'
;NIERADKVCEELDINLDDVDCVICDNIFDKLNDDLYKKIDDKINQLGVEFDTFLVGSKIPKDIQERDDKLSAKFNLTVETLKKEVNRLIGLRLWEIYDKEAEFESQDIVFNIDLVESKVRIQINPLYIEGKYNKLQRGIPQTKWPCTKCKGRGCEECNFTGKQYPESVEELISEHVLKLTKGKEAKFHGAGREDIDVLMLGSGRPFVLEIKEPRLRKIDLAQVEEDVIDEAVDDIMESSN
;
A
#
# COMPACT_ATOMS: atom_id res chain seq x y z
N ASN A 1 23.81 16.42 9.82
CA ASN A 1 24.95 15.85 9.12
C ASN A 1 26.15 15.90 10.06
N ILE A 2 26.27 14.85 10.91
CA ILE A 2 27.26 14.74 11.98
C ILE A 2 28.67 14.96 11.45
N GLU A 3 29.05 14.28 10.37
CA GLU A 3 30.39 14.43 9.76
C GLU A 3 30.75 15.87 9.31
N ARG A 4 29.78 16.71 8.95
CA ARG A 4 30.01 18.09 8.62
C ARG A 4 30.09 18.95 9.86
N ALA A 5 29.28 18.64 10.87
CA ALA A 5 29.39 19.33 12.16
C ALA A 5 30.75 19.05 12.79
N ASP A 6 31.22 17.82 12.78
CA ASP A 6 32.52 17.41 13.32
C ASP A 6 33.64 18.17 12.65
N LYS A 7 33.66 18.26 11.29
CA LYS A 7 34.68 19.04 10.56
C LYS A 7 34.68 20.53 10.90
N VAL A 8 33.48 21.13 11.00
CA VAL A 8 33.35 22.54 11.38
C VAL A 8 33.79 22.79 12.81
N CYS A 9 33.52 21.85 13.70
CA CYS A 9 33.88 21.92 15.09
C CYS A 9 35.41 21.76 15.28
N GLU A 10 36.02 20.83 14.54
CA GLU A 10 37.48 20.68 14.48
C GLU A 10 38.17 21.98 13.98
N GLU A 11 37.63 22.59 12.91
CA GLU A 11 38.18 23.84 12.38
C GLU A 11 38.01 25.05 13.33
N LEU A 12 36.96 25.03 14.16
CA LEU A 12 36.66 26.13 15.10
C LEU A 12 37.12 25.85 16.54
N ASP A 13 37.77 24.71 16.78
CA ASP A 13 38.18 24.23 18.12
C ASP A 13 37.02 24.19 19.13
N ILE A 14 35.85 23.72 18.66
CA ILE A 14 34.63 23.60 19.45
C ILE A 14 34.44 22.13 19.83
N ASN A 15 34.37 21.83 21.11
CA ASN A 15 34.00 20.50 21.60
C ASN A 15 32.47 20.39 21.75
N LEU A 16 31.85 19.43 21.02
CA LEU A 16 30.39 19.19 21.01
C LEU A 16 29.93 18.09 21.94
N ASP A 17 30.85 17.45 22.68
CA ASP A 17 30.53 16.22 23.42
C ASP A 17 29.48 16.37 24.54
N ASP A 18 29.12 17.62 24.90
CA ASP A 18 28.18 17.89 26.01
C ASP A 18 27.11 18.97 25.71
N VAL A 19 26.85 19.29 24.44
CA VAL A 19 25.92 20.38 24.12
C VAL A 19 24.70 19.85 23.35
N ASP A 20 23.50 20.06 23.93
CA ASP A 20 22.25 19.83 23.21
C ASP A 20 22.21 20.64 21.89
N CYS A 21 21.88 19.98 20.80
CA CYS A 21 21.79 20.64 19.51
C CYS A 21 20.63 21.63 19.48
N VAL A 22 20.96 22.92 19.50
CA VAL A 22 19.98 24.03 19.50
C VAL A 22 19.10 24.10 18.25
N ILE A 23 19.45 23.36 17.19
CA ILE A 23 18.67 23.30 15.95
C ILE A 23 17.66 22.18 16.02
N CYS A 24 18.11 20.97 16.33
CA CYS A 24 17.30 19.76 16.23
C CYS A 24 16.81 19.19 17.55
N ASP A 25 17.17 19.80 18.71
CA ASP A 25 16.83 19.33 20.04
C ASP A 25 17.07 17.80 20.18
N ASN A 26 18.21 17.34 19.67
CA ASN A 26 18.64 15.93 19.68
C ASN A 26 17.61 14.96 19.09
N ILE A 27 16.85 15.37 18.07
CA ILE A 27 15.78 14.53 17.47
C ILE A 27 16.33 13.18 16.96
N PHE A 28 17.61 13.12 16.60
CA PHE A 28 18.25 11.90 16.13
C PHE A 28 18.34 10.81 17.22
N ASP A 29 18.34 11.17 18.51
CA ASP A 29 18.32 10.20 19.61
C ASP A 29 17.02 9.39 19.68
N LYS A 30 15.96 9.91 19.02
CA LYS A 30 14.70 9.17 18.84
C LYS A 30 14.79 8.07 17.78
N LEU A 31 15.85 8.03 16.97
CA LEU A 31 16.13 6.98 15.99
C LEU A 31 16.86 5.80 16.64
N ASN A 32 16.32 5.32 17.74
CA ASN A 32 16.91 4.29 18.60
C ASN A 32 16.23 2.93 18.42
N ASP A 33 16.73 1.92 19.10
CA ASP A 33 16.23 0.54 19.01
C ASP A 33 14.75 0.41 19.39
N ASP A 34 14.24 1.25 20.31
CA ASP A 34 12.81 1.25 20.66
C ASP A 34 11.91 1.65 19.49
N LEU A 35 12.36 2.60 18.65
CA LEU A 35 11.63 2.96 17.44
C LEU A 35 11.58 1.80 16.46
N TYR A 36 12.72 1.17 16.18
CA TYR A 36 12.79 0.07 15.22
C TYR A 36 12.04 -1.18 15.72
N LYS A 37 12.07 -1.44 17.02
CA LYS A 37 11.23 -2.47 17.63
C LYS A 37 9.73 -2.20 17.44
N LYS A 38 9.27 -0.96 17.64
CA LYS A 38 7.87 -0.60 17.37
C LYS A 38 7.47 -0.78 15.90
N ILE A 39 8.40 -0.51 14.97
CA ILE A 39 8.19 -0.74 13.55
C ILE A 39 8.04 -2.24 13.28
N ASP A 40 8.95 -3.05 13.81
CA ASP A 40 8.95 -4.50 13.66
C ASP A 40 7.68 -5.14 14.26
N ASP A 41 7.33 -4.77 15.49
CA ASP A 41 6.10 -5.21 16.14
C ASP A 41 4.86 -4.90 15.28
N LYS A 42 4.87 -3.72 14.61
CA LYS A 42 3.77 -3.30 13.75
C LYS A 42 3.69 -4.09 12.44
N ILE A 43 4.82 -4.37 11.79
CA ILE A 43 4.92 -5.23 10.61
C ILE A 43 4.42 -6.63 10.95
N ASN A 44 4.91 -7.20 12.05
CA ASN A 44 4.52 -8.53 12.50
C ASN A 44 3.02 -8.61 12.84
N GLN A 45 2.46 -7.60 13.51
CA GLN A 45 1.03 -7.50 13.80
C GLN A 45 0.17 -7.46 12.53
N LEU A 46 0.63 -6.76 11.51
CA LEU A 46 -0.07 -6.64 10.24
C LEU A 46 0.09 -7.89 9.37
N GLY A 47 1.17 -8.65 9.51
CA GLY A 47 1.49 -9.80 8.68
C GLY A 47 1.58 -9.44 7.21
N VAL A 48 2.21 -8.31 6.88
CA VAL A 48 2.30 -7.77 5.53
C VAL A 48 3.61 -8.16 4.86
N GLU A 49 3.53 -8.62 3.62
CA GLU A 49 4.67 -8.77 2.71
C GLU A 49 4.93 -7.47 1.96
N PHE A 50 6.20 -7.16 1.76
CA PHE A 50 6.64 -6.05 0.90
C PHE A 50 8.04 -6.32 0.36
N ASP A 51 8.34 -5.80 -0.81
CA ASP A 51 9.68 -5.80 -1.41
C ASP A 51 10.23 -4.38 -1.49
N THR A 52 9.36 -3.37 -1.53
CA THR A 52 9.75 -1.96 -1.59
C THR A 52 9.03 -1.13 -0.54
N PHE A 53 9.69 -0.08 -0.07
CA PHE A 53 9.11 0.82 0.93
C PHE A 53 9.51 2.28 0.74
N LEU A 54 8.77 3.18 1.39
CA LEU A 54 9.11 4.59 1.54
C LEU A 54 9.03 4.98 3.01
N VAL A 55 9.87 5.93 3.42
CA VAL A 55 9.83 6.52 4.76
C VAL A 55 9.33 7.95 4.70
N GLY A 56 8.29 8.24 5.48
CA GLY A 56 7.84 9.59 5.77
C GLY A 56 7.90 9.86 7.27
N SER A 57 8.47 10.99 7.67
CA SER A 57 8.49 11.39 9.08
C SER A 57 7.73 12.69 9.32
N LYS A 58 7.18 12.80 10.51
CA LYS A 58 6.68 14.04 11.08
C LYS A 58 7.60 14.46 12.21
N ILE A 59 8.25 15.62 12.03
CA ILE A 59 9.13 16.25 13.01
C ILE A 59 8.44 17.48 13.61
N PRO A 60 8.85 17.97 14.79
CA PRO A 60 8.34 19.22 15.37
C PRO A 60 8.51 20.39 14.40
N LYS A 61 7.48 21.25 14.30
CA LYS A 61 7.50 22.38 13.36
C LYS A 61 8.56 23.42 13.68
N ASP A 62 8.81 23.67 14.96
CA ASP A 62 9.82 24.61 15.42
C ASP A 62 11.24 24.17 15.04
N ILE A 63 11.53 22.86 15.08
CA ILE A 63 12.79 22.31 14.58
C ILE A 63 12.93 22.55 13.08
N GLN A 64 11.86 22.28 12.30
CA GLN A 64 11.87 22.50 10.87
C GLN A 64 12.08 23.99 10.53
N GLU A 65 11.39 24.88 11.23
CA GLU A 65 11.56 26.33 11.06
C GLU A 65 12.99 26.82 11.41
N ARG A 66 13.62 26.24 12.43
CA ARG A 66 15.02 26.56 12.79
C ARG A 66 15.99 26.11 11.69
N ASP A 67 15.82 24.90 11.17
CA ASP A 67 16.60 24.35 10.07
C ASP A 67 16.48 25.23 8.81
N ASP A 68 15.24 25.58 8.42
CA ASP A 68 14.96 26.43 7.25
C ASP A 68 15.58 27.84 7.40
N LYS A 69 15.44 28.47 8.59
CA LYS A 69 16.03 29.78 8.88
C LYS A 69 17.53 29.76 8.82
N LEU A 70 18.17 28.72 9.35
CA LEU A 70 19.62 28.59 9.34
C LEU A 70 20.11 28.38 7.91
N SER A 71 19.49 27.52 7.16
CA SER A 71 19.81 27.24 5.76
C SER A 71 19.69 28.49 4.90
N ALA A 72 18.65 29.29 5.09
CA ALA A 72 18.46 30.57 4.40
C ALA A 72 19.49 31.59 4.81
N LYS A 73 19.78 31.73 6.11
CA LYS A 73 20.73 32.70 6.63
C LYS A 73 22.15 32.53 6.09
N PHE A 74 22.58 31.28 5.95
CA PHE A 74 23.95 30.94 5.50
C PHE A 74 23.98 30.51 4.04
N ASN A 75 22.87 30.64 3.30
CA ASN A 75 22.72 30.20 1.89
C ASN A 75 23.24 28.78 1.67
N LEU A 76 22.86 27.86 2.56
CA LEU A 76 23.31 26.47 2.51
C LEU A 76 22.50 25.69 1.49
N THR A 77 23.17 25.03 0.56
CA THR A 77 22.57 24.06 -0.35
C THR A 77 22.76 22.64 0.25
N VAL A 78 22.03 22.34 1.31
CA VAL A 78 22.14 21.08 2.04
C VAL A 78 20.80 20.36 2.08
N GLU A 79 20.85 19.07 2.35
CA GLU A 79 19.66 18.29 2.63
C GLU A 79 18.97 18.82 3.88
N THR A 80 17.62 18.94 3.83
CA THR A 80 16.84 19.37 4.99
C THR A 80 16.91 18.32 6.10
N LEU A 81 16.80 18.74 7.36
CA LEU A 81 16.81 17.87 8.51
C LEU A 81 15.76 16.75 8.39
N LYS A 82 14.58 17.06 7.87
CA LYS A 82 13.53 16.05 7.63
C LYS A 82 13.95 14.98 6.61
N LYS A 83 14.63 15.36 5.54
CA LYS A 83 15.15 14.42 4.54
C LYS A 83 16.24 13.54 5.15
N GLU A 84 17.14 14.14 5.93
CA GLU A 84 18.18 13.41 6.66
C GLU A 84 17.59 12.37 7.63
N VAL A 85 16.57 12.74 8.42
CA VAL A 85 15.84 11.82 9.29
C VAL A 85 15.24 10.66 8.48
N ASN A 86 14.53 10.96 7.38
CA ASN A 86 13.95 9.93 6.53
C ASN A 86 15.01 8.99 5.95
N ARG A 87 16.13 9.55 5.52
CA ARG A 87 17.25 8.80 4.95
C ARG A 87 17.88 7.86 5.97
N LEU A 88 18.16 8.33 7.18
CA LEU A 88 18.74 7.51 8.25
C LEU A 88 17.80 6.37 8.67
N ILE A 89 16.50 6.66 8.81
CA ILE A 89 15.51 5.62 9.08
C ILE A 89 15.48 4.62 7.93
N GLY A 90 15.47 5.11 6.69
CA GLY A 90 15.44 4.26 5.49
C GLY A 90 16.64 3.33 5.40
N LEU A 91 17.85 3.82 5.66
CA LEU A 91 19.06 3.01 5.69
C LEU A 91 18.99 1.91 6.76
N ARG A 92 18.50 2.24 7.95
CA ARG A 92 18.36 1.24 9.01
C ARG A 92 17.29 0.20 8.70
N LEU A 93 16.17 0.58 8.07
CA LEU A 93 15.14 -0.36 7.63
C LEU A 93 15.64 -1.25 6.49
N TRP A 94 16.45 -0.72 5.58
CA TRP A 94 17.12 -1.51 4.56
C TRP A 94 18.02 -2.60 5.20
N GLU A 95 18.82 -2.24 6.20
CA GLU A 95 19.66 -3.21 6.94
C GLU A 95 18.83 -4.29 7.64
N ILE A 96 17.67 -3.91 8.23
CA ILE A 96 16.82 -4.83 9.01
C ILE A 96 16.07 -5.81 8.10
N TYR A 97 15.48 -5.29 7.00
CA TYR A 97 14.55 -6.07 6.18
C TYR A 97 15.15 -6.56 4.86
N ASP A 98 16.32 -6.08 4.45
CA ASP A 98 16.93 -6.34 3.13
C ASP A 98 15.94 -6.02 1.99
N LYS A 99 15.31 -4.84 2.07
CA LYS A 99 14.31 -4.32 1.13
C LYS A 99 14.70 -2.94 0.63
N GLU A 100 14.31 -2.59 -0.60
CA GLU A 100 14.72 -1.36 -1.24
C GLU A 100 13.74 -0.19 -0.99
N ALA A 101 14.30 1.02 -0.89
CA ALA A 101 13.49 2.23 -0.88
C ALA A 101 13.05 2.59 -2.30
N GLU A 102 11.73 2.79 -2.50
CA GLU A 102 11.14 3.16 -3.78
C GLU A 102 10.26 4.39 -3.62
N PHE A 103 10.33 5.34 -4.57
CA PHE A 103 9.65 6.64 -4.46
C PHE A 103 8.35 6.75 -5.27
N GLU A 104 8.18 5.92 -6.30
CA GLU A 104 7.03 6.01 -7.21
C GLU A 104 6.01 4.90 -6.99
N SER A 105 6.47 3.67 -6.76
CA SER A 105 5.62 2.47 -6.73
C SER A 105 5.89 1.55 -5.53
N GLN A 106 6.11 2.13 -4.36
CA GLN A 106 6.41 1.40 -3.14
C GLN A 106 5.22 0.55 -2.64
N ASP A 107 5.53 -0.60 -2.08
CA ASP A 107 4.53 -1.51 -1.49
C ASP A 107 3.93 -0.97 -0.21
N ILE A 108 4.78 -0.38 0.66
CA ILE A 108 4.36 0.19 1.93
C ILE A 108 5.02 1.54 2.20
N VAL A 109 4.39 2.35 3.03
CA VAL A 109 4.97 3.59 3.54
C VAL A 109 5.03 3.55 5.07
N PHE A 110 6.24 3.69 5.61
CA PHE A 110 6.45 3.89 7.04
C PHE A 110 6.21 5.37 7.38
N ASN A 111 5.11 5.68 8.05
CA ASN A 111 4.79 7.01 8.53
C ASN A 111 5.15 7.11 10.03
N ILE A 112 6.24 7.81 10.33
CA ILE A 112 6.84 7.90 11.65
C ILE A 112 6.60 9.28 12.24
N ASP A 113 5.78 9.36 13.29
CA ASP A 113 5.53 10.59 14.03
C ASP A 113 6.52 10.69 15.20
N LEU A 114 7.60 11.46 15.02
CA LEU A 114 8.61 11.70 16.05
C LEU A 114 8.15 12.69 17.14
N VAL A 115 7.01 13.37 16.93
CA VAL A 115 6.39 14.24 17.94
C VAL A 115 5.66 13.38 18.98
N GLU A 116 4.81 12.45 18.49
CA GLU A 116 3.99 11.59 19.33
C GLU A 116 4.58 10.19 19.55
N SER A 117 5.78 9.93 19.00
CA SER A 117 6.44 8.62 19.02
C SER A 117 5.56 7.46 18.53
N LYS A 118 4.80 7.73 17.45
CA LYS A 118 3.86 6.79 16.81
C LYS A 118 4.38 6.31 15.46
N VAL A 119 4.13 5.03 15.18
CA VAL A 119 4.41 4.40 13.89
C VAL A 119 3.08 4.00 13.25
N ARG A 120 2.88 4.38 11.98
CA ARG A 120 1.79 3.92 11.11
C ARG A 120 2.39 3.35 9.84
N ILE A 121 1.84 2.23 9.38
CA ILE A 121 2.22 1.61 8.12
C ILE A 121 1.04 1.75 7.18
N GLN A 122 1.25 2.41 6.05
CA GLN A 122 0.31 2.46 4.95
C GLN A 122 0.67 1.34 3.99
N ILE A 123 -0.31 0.50 3.65
CA ILE A 123 -0.16 -0.57 2.68
C ILE A 123 -0.76 -0.06 1.37
N ASN A 124 0.07 0.05 0.34
CA ASN A 124 -0.38 0.49 -0.97
C ASN A 124 -1.09 -0.64 -1.72
N PRO A 125 -2.01 -0.33 -2.63
CA PRO A 125 -2.72 -1.33 -3.40
C PRO A 125 -1.78 -2.23 -4.22
N LEU A 126 -2.24 -3.45 -4.49
CA LEU A 126 -1.67 -4.32 -5.50
C LEU A 126 -2.55 -4.23 -6.75
N TYR A 127 -1.93 -4.10 -7.91
CA TYR A 127 -2.60 -4.06 -9.19
C TYR A 127 -2.27 -5.31 -10.00
N ILE A 128 -3.31 -6.00 -10.47
CA ILE A 128 -3.18 -7.20 -11.28
C ILE A 128 -3.85 -6.94 -12.62
N GLU A 129 -3.10 -7.09 -13.70
CA GLU A 129 -3.61 -6.97 -15.07
C GLU A 129 -4.03 -8.34 -15.60
N GLY A 130 -5.14 -8.36 -16.33
CA GLY A 130 -5.62 -9.56 -16.96
C GLY A 130 -6.56 -9.28 -18.13
N LYS A 131 -7.04 -10.37 -18.74
CA LYS A 131 -8.08 -10.34 -19.76
C LYS A 131 -9.08 -11.43 -19.46
N TYR A 132 -10.37 -11.15 -19.68
CA TYR A 132 -11.40 -12.16 -19.49
C TYR A 132 -12.23 -12.35 -20.78
N ASN A 133 -12.68 -13.56 -20.97
CA ASN A 133 -13.72 -13.90 -21.92
C ASN A 133 -15.02 -14.17 -21.15
N LYS A 134 -16.15 -13.78 -21.74
CA LYS A 134 -17.48 -14.11 -21.22
C LYS A 134 -18.20 -14.98 -22.22
N LEU A 135 -18.29 -16.27 -21.91
CA LEU A 135 -18.87 -17.28 -22.81
C LEU A 135 -20.36 -17.49 -22.55
N GLN A 136 -20.89 -16.93 -21.47
CA GLN A 136 -22.29 -17.02 -21.07
C GLN A 136 -22.94 -15.61 -21.10
N ARG A 137 -24.21 -15.56 -21.53
CA ARG A 137 -25.03 -14.35 -21.44
C ARG A 137 -25.68 -14.22 -20.08
N GLY A 138 -26.11 -13.04 -19.70
CA GLY A 138 -26.81 -12.81 -18.43
C GLY A 138 -25.90 -12.50 -17.24
N ILE A 139 -24.57 -12.55 -17.41
CA ILE A 139 -23.60 -12.19 -16.38
C ILE A 139 -23.15 -10.75 -16.58
N PRO A 140 -23.38 -9.82 -15.61
CA PRO A 140 -22.86 -8.46 -15.70
C PRO A 140 -21.35 -8.40 -15.50
N GLN A 141 -20.69 -7.38 -16.03
CA GLN A 141 -19.26 -7.17 -15.81
C GLN A 141 -18.93 -6.91 -14.34
N THR A 142 -19.75 -6.09 -13.68
CA THR A 142 -19.56 -5.71 -12.28
C THR A 142 -20.83 -5.99 -11.48
N LYS A 143 -20.73 -6.10 -10.18
CA LYS A 143 -21.85 -6.33 -9.27
C LYS A 143 -22.90 -5.23 -9.38
N TRP A 144 -24.15 -5.62 -9.61
CA TRP A 144 -25.30 -4.71 -9.62
C TRP A 144 -26.06 -4.83 -8.31
N PRO A 145 -26.12 -3.75 -7.50
CA PRO A 145 -26.90 -3.77 -6.28
C PRO A 145 -28.40 -3.86 -6.58
N CYS A 146 -29.13 -4.58 -5.75
CA CYS A 146 -30.59 -4.67 -5.83
C CYS A 146 -31.22 -3.27 -5.86
N THR A 147 -32.12 -3.02 -6.80
CA THR A 147 -32.77 -1.72 -7.00
C THR A 147 -33.58 -1.26 -5.80
N LYS A 148 -34.19 -2.21 -5.08
CA LYS A 148 -35.05 -1.95 -3.92
C LYS A 148 -34.27 -1.65 -2.64
N CYS A 149 -33.34 -2.54 -2.27
CA CYS A 149 -32.61 -2.42 -1.00
C CYS A 149 -31.24 -1.74 -1.12
N LYS A 150 -30.80 -1.42 -2.34
CA LYS A 150 -29.50 -0.75 -2.60
C LYS A 150 -28.30 -1.55 -2.03
N GLY A 151 -28.34 -2.87 -2.13
CA GLY A 151 -27.28 -3.75 -1.66
C GLY A 151 -27.40 -4.23 -0.20
N ARG A 152 -28.43 -3.80 0.55
CA ARG A 152 -28.59 -4.16 1.97
C ARG A 152 -29.17 -5.57 2.21
N GLY A 153 -29.72 -6.20 1.18
CA GLY A 153 -30.48 -7.45 1.28
C GLY A 153 -31.96 -7.20 1.59
N CYS A 154 -32.85 -7.84 0.85
CA CYS A 154 -34.30 -7.85 1.08
C CYS A 154 -34.91 -9.13 0.50
N GLU A 155 -36.18 -9.43 0.79
CA GLU A 155 -36.89 -10.60 0.30
C GLU A 155 -36.88 -10.69 -1.24
N GLU A 156 -37.00 -9.56 -1.93
CA GLU A 156 -37.04 -9.49 -3.40
C GLU A 156 -35.72 -9.96 -4.07
N CYS A 157 -34.60 -9.81 -3.40
CA CYS A 157 -33.31 -10.29 -3.87
C CYS A 157 -32.80 -11.50 -3.08
N ASN A 158 -33.68 -12.24 -2.40
CA ASN A 158 -33.33 -13.36 -1.53
C ASN A 158 -32.20 -13.03 -0.54
N PHE A 159 -32.24 -11.81 0.01
CA PHE A 159 -31.25 -11.25 0.95
C PHE A 159 -29.82 -11.12 0.41
N THR A 160 -29.56 -11.39 -0.88
CA THR A 160 -28.23 -11.26 -1.49
C THR A 160 -27.79 -9.80 -1.66
N GLY A 161 -28.73 -8.87 -1.72
CA GLY A 161 -28.45 -7.47 -2.05
C GLY A 161 -28.11 -7.21 -3.52
N LYS A 162 -28.16 -8.24 -4.38
CA LYS A 162 -27.75 -8.21 -5.79
C LYS A 162 -28.96 -8.31 -6.74
N GLN A 163 -28.81 -7.84 -7.97
CA GLN A 163 -29.79 -8.07 -9.05
C GLN A 163 -29.52 -9.38 -9.79
N TYR A 164 -28.27 -9.77 -9.90
CA TYR A 164 -27.80 -10.97 -10.57
C TYR A 164 -27.00 -11.82 -9.59
N PRO A 165 -27.01 -13.13 -9.70
CA PRO A 165 -26.29 -14.02 -8.78
C PRO A 165 -24.82 -13.70 -8.70
N GLU A 166 -24.19 -13.47 -9.86
CA GLU A 166 -22.76 -13.27 -10.02
C GLU A 166 -22.41 -12.21 -11.04
N SER A 167 -21.16 -11.79 -11.04
CA SER A 167 -20.55 -10.89 -12.02
C SER A 167 -19.11 -11.32 -12.31
N VAL A 168 -18.58 -10.91 -13.46
CA VAL A 168 -17.16 -11.16 -13.81
C VAL A 168 -16.21 -10.63 -12.73
N GLU A 169 -16.53 -9.45 -12.19
CA GLU A 169 -15.78 -8.86 -11.06
C GLU A 169 -15.73 -9.79 -9.86
N GLU A 170 -16.85 -10.38 -9.46
CA GLU A 170 -16.92 -11.23 -8.27
C GLU A 170 -16.16 -12.55 -8.47
N LEU A 171 -16.36 -13.23 -9.61
CA LEU A 171 -15.64 -14.45 -9.95
C LEU A 171 -14.11 -14.27 -9.89
N ILE A 172 -13.57 -13.18 -10.41
CA ILE A 172 -12.13 -12.93 -10.41
C ILE A 172 -11.66 -12.45 -9.04
N SER A 173 -12.38 -11.52 -8.42
CA SER A 173 -11.91 -10.82 -7.22
C SER A 173 -11.93 -11.70 -5.98
N GLU A 174 -12.85 -12.64 -5.84
CA GLU A 174 -12.94 -13.52 -4.67
C GLU A 174 -11.71 -14.40 -4.50
N HIS A 175 -11.23 -15.02 -5.58
CA HIS A 175 -10.00 -15.82 -5.56
C HIS A 175 -8.77 -14.98 -5.19
N VAL A 176 -8.62 -13.82 -5.84
CA VAL A 176 -7.49 -12.93 -5.58
C VAL A 176 -7.51 -12.39 -4.15
N LEU A 177 -8.69 -12.02 -3.62
CA LEU A 177 -8.82 -11.56 -2.23
C LEU A 177 -8.44 -12.65 -1.22
N LYS A 178 -8.83 -13.90 -1.46
CA LYS A 178 -8.45 -15.04 -0.60
C LYS A 178 -6.92 -15.21 -0.55
N LEU A 179 -6.26 -15.17 -1.70
CA LEU A 179 -4.81 -15.37 -1.80
C LEU A 179 -4.03 -14.17 -1.24
N THR A 180 -4.43 -12.94 -1.57
CA THR A 180 -3.72 -11.73 -1.11
C THR A 180 -4.07 -11.34 0.32
N LYS A 181 -5.12 -11.91 0.90
CA LYS A 181 -5.73 -11.47 2.17
C LYS A 181 -6.01 -9.97 2.17
N GLY A 182 -6.39 -9.45 1.00
CA GLY A 182 -6.75 -8.06 0.79
C GLY A 182 -8.08 -7.72 1.44
N LYS A 183 -8.28 -6.44 1.69
CA LYS A 183 -9.51 -5.95 2.34
C LYS A 183 -10.67 -5.80 1.37
N GLU A 184 -10.38 -5.35 0.17
CA GLU A 184 -11.36 -5.00 -0.86
C GLU A 184 -10.69 -5.11 -2.23
N ALA A 185 -11.42 -5.58 -3.22
CA ALA A 185 -11.04 -5.54 -4.63
C ALA A 185 -11.86 -4.49 -5.37
N LYS A 186 -11.27 -3.88 -6.39
CA LYS A 186 -11.95 -2.97 -7.29
C LYS A 186 -11.58 -3.28 -8.72
N PHE A 187 -12.59 -3.56 -9.53
CA PHE A 187 -12.42 -3.95 -10.92
C PHE A 187 -12.44 -2.74 -11.85
N HIS A 188 -11.43 -2.62 -12.69
CA HIS A 188 -11.28 -1.57 -13.69
C HIS A 188 -11.23 -2.19 -15.10
N GLY A 189 -12.39 -2.34 -15.74
CA GLY A 189 -12.48 -2.89 -17.10
C GLY A 189 -12.12 -1.88 -18.16
N ALA A 190 -11.43 -2.30 -19.20
CA ALA A 190 -11.19 -1.48 -20.41
C ALA A 190 -12.46 -1.47 -21.28
N GLY A 191 -13.42 -0.63 -20.91
CA GLY A 191 -14.75 -0.58 -21.48
C GLY A 191 -15.72 -1.55 -20.80
N ARG A 192 -16.99 -1.55 -21.24
CA ARG A 192 -18.07 -2.34 -20.67
C ARG A 192 -18.92 -2.94 -21.78
N GLU A 193 -19.23 -4.21 -21.67
CA GLU A 193 -20.22 -4.89 -22.50
C GLU A 193 -21.59 -4.92 -21.83
N ASP A 194 -22.63 -5.08 -22.64
CA ASP A 194 -23.96 -5.33 -22.14
C ASP A 194 -24.07 -6.76 -21.55
N ILE A 195 -25.00 -6.93 -20.63
CA ILE A 195 -25.15 -8.15 -19.86
C ILE A 195 -25.49 -9.38 -20.75
N ASP A 196 -26.22 -9.17 -21.82
CA ASP A 196 -26.66 -10.20 -22.76
C ASP A 196 -25.70 -10.42 -23.96
N VAL A 197 -24.51 -9.80 -23.91
CA VAL A 197 -23.47 -9.92 -24.94
C VAL A 197 -22.37 -10.87 -24.47
N LEU A 198 -21.88 -11.72 -25.39
CA LEU A 198 -20.68 -12.53 -25.19
C LEU A 198 -19.42 -11.68 -25.40
N MET A 199 -18.35 -11.98 -24.68
CA MET A 199 -17.03 -11.41 -24.88
C MET A 199 -16.07 -12.51 -25.35
N LEU A 200 -15.80 -12.52 -26.67
CA LEU A 200 -15.05 -13.57 -27.35
C LEU A 200 -13.71 -13.01 -27.87
N GLY A 201 -12.89 -13.90 -28.43
CA GLY A 201 -11.63 -13.55 -29.07
C GLY A 201 -10.49 -13.37 -28.06
N SER A 202 -9.75 -12.26 -28.15
CA SER A 202 -8.59 -11.99 -27.28
C SER A 202 -8.94 -11.57 -25.86
N GLY A 203 -10.23 -11.55 -25.50
CA GLY A 203 -10.72 -11.13 -24.21
C GLY A 203 -10.71 -9.61 -24.00
N ARG A 204 -11.39 -9.16 -22.96
CA ARG A 204 -11.43 -7.75 -22.53
C ARG A 204 -10.36 -7.51 -21.46
N PRO A 205 -9.47 -6.54 -21.67
CA PRO A 205 -8.49 -6.19 -20.65
C PRO A 205 -9.15 -5.60 -19.38
N PHE A 206 -8.57 -5.88 -18.24
CA PHE A 206 -8.94 -5.28 -16.95
C PHE A 206 -7.71 -5.09 -16.07
N VAL A 207 -7.85 -4.24 -15.06
CA VAL A 207 -6.94 -4.14 -13.92
C VAL A 207 -7.77 -4.35 -12.65
N LEU A 208 -7.30 -5.25 -11.80
CA LEU A 208 -7.87 -5.49 -10.48
C LEU A 208 -7.00 -4.78 -9.44
N GLU A 209 -7.58 -3.81 -8.73
CA GLU A 209 -6.95 -3.10 -7.61
C GLU A 209 -7.32 -3.81 -6.31
N ILE A 210 -6.33 -4.36 -5.60
CA ILE A 210 -6.50 -4.97 -4.29
C ILE A 210 -6.03 -3.99 -3.22
N LYS A 211 -6.94 -3.57 -2.35
CA LYS A 211 -6.63 -2.65 -1.26
C LYS A 211 -6.11 -3.39 -0.03
N GLU A 212 -5.11 -2.83 0.60
CA GLU A 212 -4.48 -3.35 1.80
C GLU A 212 -4.12 -4.86 1.70
N PRO A 213 -3.45 -5.32 0.61
CA PRO A 213 -3.04 -6.72 0.48
C PRO A 213 -2.03 -7.07 1.58
N ARG A 214 -2.17 -8.27 2.16
CA ARG A 214 -1.19 -8.79 3.11
C ARG A 214 -0.10 -9.59 2.42
N LEU A 215 -0.49 -10.33 1.41
CA LEU A 215 0.40 -11.13 0.56
C LEU A 215 0.40 -10.53 -0.84
N ARG A 216 1.57 -10.41 -1.43
CA ARG A 216 1.75 -9.80 -2.77
C ARG A 216 2.25 -10.79 -3.80
N LYS A 217 2.91 -11.87 -3.35
CA LYS A 217 3.42 -12.93 -4.22
C LYS A 217 2.35 -14.00 -4.35
N ILE A 218 1.58 -13.93 -5.43
CA ILE A 218 0.52 -14.89 -5.74
C ILE A 218 0.82 -15.58 -7.08
N ASP A 219 0.40 -16.84 -7.19
CA ASP A 219 0.47 -17.57 -8.45
C ASP A 219 -0.74 -17.20 -9.31
N LEU A 220 -0.51 -16.39 -10.34
CA LEU A 220 -1.57 -15.95 -11.24
C LEU A 220 -2.09 -17.08 -12.14
N ALA A 221 -1.28 -18.09 -12.44
CA ALA A 221 -1.71 -19.25 -13.21
C ALA A 221 -2.72 -20.10 -12.41
N GLN A 222 -2.47 -20.26 -11.11
CA GLN A 222 -3.44 -20.92 -10.21
C GLN A 222 -4.74 -20.13 -10.10
N VAL A 223 -4.67 -18.79 -10.03
CA VAL A 223 -5.88 -17.94 -10.02
C VAL A 223 -6.70 -18.14 -11.29
N GLU A 224 -6.05 -18.21 -12.45
CA GLU A 224 -6.73 -18.41 -13.74
C GLU A 224 -7.45 -19.78 -13.76
N GLU A 225 -6.77 -20.83 -13.30
CA GLU A 225 -7.34 -22.18 -13.21
C GLU A 225 -8.55 -22.24 -12.27
N ASP A 226 -8.41 -21.69 -11.05
CA ASP A 226 -9.49 -21.66 -10.04
C ASP A 226 -10.73 -20.91 -10.54
N VAL A 227 -10.56 -19.79 -11.24
CA VAL A 227 -11.67 -18.99 -11.82
C VAL A 227 -12.37 -19.76 -12.94
N ILE A 228 -11.63 -20.49 -13.76
CA ILE A 228 -12.20 -21.29 -14.85
C ILE A 228 -13.00 -22.45 -14.28
N ASP A 229 -12.49 -23.16 -13.28
CA ASP A 229 -13.14 -24.31 -12.67
C ASP A 229 -14.46 -23.90 -12.01
N GLU A 230 -14.47 -22.81 -11.22
CA GLU A 230 -15.70 -22.30 -10.60
C GLU A 230 -16.76 -21.91 -11.66
N ALA A 231 -16.36 -21.20 -12.73
CA ALA A 231 -17.26 -20.83 -13.81
C ALA A 231 -17.84 -22.03 -14.57
N VAL A 232 -17.10 -23.16 -14.65
CA VAL A 232 -17.57 -24.38 -15.28
C VAL A 232 -18.58 -25.10 -14.38
N ASP A 233 -18.34 -25.17 -13.07
CA ASP A 233 -19.23 -25.81 -12.11
C ASP A 233 -20.59 -25.10 -12.06
N ASP A 234 -20.63 -23.77 -12.08
CA ASP A 234 -21.86 -22.99 -12.11
C ASP A 234 -22.70 -23.23 -13.39
N ILE A 235 -22.04 -23.42 -14.54
CA ILE A 235 -22.74 -23.78 -15.79
C ILE A 235 -23.37 -25.17 -15.68
N MET A 236 -22.70 -26.11 -15.04
CA MET A 236 -23.22 -27.48 -14.86
C MET A 236 -24.40 -27.54 -13.89
N GLU A 237 -24.37 -26.76 -12.78
CA GLU A 237 -25.46 -26.65 -11.82
C GLU A 237 -26.71 -25.96 -12.39
N SER A 238 -26.53 -24.94 -13.21
CA SER A 238 -27.61 -24.18 -13.84
C SER A 238 -28.29 -24.93 -15.00
N SER A 239 -27.73 -26.06 -15.45
CA SER A 239 -28.23 -26.87 -16.55
C SER A 239 -29.06 -28.09 -16.09
N ASN A 240 -29.22 -28.32 -14.79
CA ASN A 240 -30.05 -29.34 -14.15
C ASN A 240 -31.33 -28.71 -13.57
#